data_536a1915551984537f06aad00d66ae47
#
_entry.id   536a1915551984537f06aad00d66ae47
#
_cell.length_a   1.000
_cell.length_b   1.000
_cell.length_c   1.000
_cell.angle_alpha   90.00
_cell.angle_beta   90.00
_cell.angle_gamma   90.00
#
_symmetry.space_group_name_H-M   'P 1'
#
loop_
_entity.id
_entity.type
_entity.pdbx_description
1 polymer ?
#
loop_
_entity_poly.entity_id
_entity_poly.type
_entity_poly.pdbx_seq_one_letter_code
_entity_poly.pdbx_strand_id
1 'polypeptide(L)'
;MKSLKKMMGGLCLMCAVAGCSAPAAKDATTSETNTKDGTNAVIENILSRRSIRKYLPQAVNRDTMQIILNCGINAPNGQNKQSWEVRVVDNPDFINGLTEVYKKENPQAANEPGFKNMFRNAPTVVFVANDGAYDFSQVDCGLLGGNMMLSAWSMGIGSCCLGGPARFMTDSPAAAEYLKKLDFPEGYKLLFCIAFGYPDETPAAKPRNAAKVRFIE
;
A
#
# COMPACT_ATOMS: atom_id res chain seq x y z
N MET A 1 -13.64 -84.47 -24.14
CA MET A 1 -13.60 -84.71 -25.58
C MET A 1 -13.01 -83.54 -26.33
N LYS A 2 -11.96 -83.78 -27.09
CA LYS A 2 -11.35 -83.03 -28.20
C LYS A 2 -10.77 -81.66 -27.86
N SER A 3 -9.45 -81.50 -27.67
CA SER A 3 -8.42 -81.49 -28.74
C SER A 3 -8.53 -80.26 -29.65
N LEU A 4 -7.55 -79.37 -29.70
CA LEU A 4 -6.39 -79.45 -30.57
C LEU A 4 -5.54 -78.16 -30.58
N LYS A 5 -4.28 -78.34 -30.32
CA LYS A 5 -3.06 -77.88 -31.00
C LYS A 5 -2.88 -76.37 -31.41
N LYS A 6 -1.81 -75.85 -30.87
CA LYS A 6 -0.60 -75.28 -31.55
C LYS A 6 -0.77 -74.13 -32.54
N MET A 7 -0.10 -73.04 -32.27
CA MET A 7 1.08 -72.69 -33.09
C MET A 7 1.96 -71.57 -32.39
N MET A 8 3.24 -71.83 -32.45
CA MET A 8 4.31 -70.87 -32.05
C MET A 8 4.40 -69.73 -33.07
N GLY A 9 4.62 -68.59 -32.62
CA GLY A 9 5.09 -67.42 -33.38
C GLY A 9 5.78 -66.44 -32.47
N GLY A 10 7.13 -66.54 -32.41
CA GLY A 10 7.93 -65.60 -31.70
C GLY A 10 7.90 -64.22 -32.37
N LEU A 11 7.66 -63.23 -31.58
CA LEU A 11 7.92 -61.84 -32.00
C LEU A 11 8.76 -61.16 -30.92
N CYS A 12 9.96 -60.86 -31.32
CA CYS A 12 10.97 -60.12 -30.56
C CYS A 12 10.45 -58.75 -30.29
N LEU A 13 10.11 -58.40 -29.03
CA LEU A 13 9.71 -57.05 -28.63
C LEU A 13 10.95 -56.26 -28.21
N MET A 14 11.43 -55.40 -29.09
CA MET A 14 12.43 -54.40 -28.74
C MET A 14 11.84 -53.45 -27.70
N CYS A 15 12.39 -53.44 -26.47
CA CYS A 15 12.15 -52.41 -25.49
C CYS A 15 12.78 -51.10 -25.94
N ALA A 16 11.99 -50.20 -26.48
CA ALA A 16 12.40 -48.80 -26.62
C ALA A 16 12.34 -48.14 -25.24
N VAL A 17 13.51 -47.84 -24.64
CA VAL A 17 13.62 -47.02 -23.48
C VAL A 17 13.34 -45.57 -23.92
N ALA A 18 12.10 -45.12 -23.66
CA ALA A 18 11.77 -43.71 -23.76
C ALA A 18 12.43 -42.97 -22.60
N GLY A 19 13.52 -42.28 -22.87
CA GLY A 19 14.13 -41.36 -21.95
C GLY A 19 13.19 -40.17 -21.71
N CYS A 20 12.61 -40.08 -20.50
CA CYS A 20 11.96 -38.86 -20.04
C CYS A 20 13.05 -37.81 -19.79
N SER A 21 13.27 -36.95 -20.79
CA SER A 21 13.97 -35.69 -20.56
C SER A 21 13.05 -34.79 -19.74
N ALA A 22 13.46 -34.49 -18.50
CA ALA A 22 12.83 -33.45 -17.71
C ALA A 22 12.93 -32.10 -18.48
N PRO A 23 11.88 -31.29 -18.48
CA PRO A 23 11.98 -29.98 -19.09
C PRO A 23 13.01 -29.15 -18.33
N ALA A 24 14.01 -28.63 -19.04
CA ALA A 24 14.97 -27.69 -18.52
C ALA A 24 14.21 -26.51 -17.89
N ALA A 25 14.58 -26.18 -16.66
CA ALA A 25 14.13 -24.97 -16.00
C ALA A 25 14.41 -23.80 -16.95
N LYS A 26 13.37 -23.10 -17.39
CA LYS A 26 13.55 -21.83 -18.11
C LYS A 26 14.21 -20.89 -17.14
N ASP A 27 15.42 -20.46 -17.45
CA ASP A 27 16.05 -19.33 -16.81
C ASP A 27 15.03 -18.19 -16.78
N ALA A 28 14.70 -17.76 -15.55
CA ALA A 28 13.94 -16.55 -15.36
C ALA A 28 14.79 -15.39 -15.91
N THR A 29 14.48 -15.00 -17.14
CA THR A 29 15.04 -13.80 -17.72
C THR A 29 14.60 -12.65 -16.83
N THR A 30 15.48 -12.20 -15.96
CA THR A 30 15.32 -10.95 -15.23
C THR A 30 15.12 -9.87 -16.27
N SER A 31 13.91 -9.33 -16.37
CA SER A 31 13.65 -8.14 -17.15
C SER A 31 14.43 -7.00 -16.47
N GLU A 32 15.61 -6.72 -16.98
CA GLU A 32 16.38 -5.54 -16.59
C GLU A 32 15.60 -4.29 -17.04
N THR A 33 14.81 -3.73 -16.12
CA THR A 33 14.35 -2.35 -16.26
C THR A 33 15.54 -1.44 -15.91
N ASN A 34 16.51 -1.36 -16.82
CA ASN A 34 17.65 -0.45 -16.69
C ASN A 34 17.16 1.00 -16.84
N THR A 35 17.22 1.77 -15.77
CA THR A 35 17.32 3.23 -15.84
C THR A 35 18.67 3.62 -16.47
N LYS A 36 18.77 4.83 -17.03
CA LYS A 36 19.95 5.31 -17.77
C LYS A 36 21.31 5.18 -17.04
N ASP A 37 21.30 4.91 -15.72
CA ASP A 37 22.48 4.80 -14.86
C ASP A 37 22.70 3.39 -14.26
N GLY A 38 22.01 2.36 -14.75
CA GLY A 38 22.14 0.99 -14.21
C GLY A 38 21.50 0.75 -12.84
N THR A 39 20.83 1.75 -12.25
CA THR A 39 20.13 1.62 -10.98
C THR A 39 18.75 0.99 -11.19
N ASN A 40 18.35 0.06 -10.31
CA ASN A 40 17.02 -0.54 -10.37
C ASN A 40 15.96 0.51 -10.00
N ALA A 41 14.97 0.73 -10.88
CA ALA A 41 13.93 1.76 -10.71
C ALA A 41 13.13 1.60 -9.42
N VAL A 42 12.93 0.37 -8.94
CA VAL A 42 12.22 0.12 -7.67
C VAL A 42 13.06 0.60 -6.49
N ILE A 43 14.36 0.31 -6.50
CA ILE A 43 15.30 0.74 -5.44
C ILE A 43 15.35 2.27 -5.42
N GLU A 44 15.50 2.91 -6.57
CA GLU A 44 15.52 4.36 -6.68
C GLU A 44 14.23 4.99 -6.15
N ASN A 45 13.07 4.46 -6.54
CA ASN A 45 11.78 4.93 -6.06
C ASN A 45 11.66 4.84 -4.53
N ILE A 46 12.12 3.74 -3.93
CA ILE A 46 12.11 3.55 -2.47
C ILE A 46 13.05 4.56 -1.79
N LEU A 47 14.26 4.74 -2.30
CA LEU A 47 15.28 5.59 -1.69
C LEU A 47 14.98 7.08 -1.89
N SER A 48 14.37 7.46 -3.01
CA SER A 48 14.04 8.86 -3.33
C SER A 48 12.76 9.35 -2.67
N ARG A 49 11.81 8.46 -2.33
CA ARG A 49 10.53 8.86 -1.73
C ARG A 49 10.71 9.70 -0.46
N ARG A 50 9.93 10.78 -0.38
CA ARG A 50 9.89 11.68 0.78
C ARG A 50 8.47 11.82 1.33
N SER A 51 8.35 12.12 2.62
CA SER A 51 7.09 12.57 3.21
C SER A 51 6.86 14.02 2.86
N ILE A 52 5.89 14.27 1.99
CA ILE A 52 5.50 15.60 1.53
C ILE A 52 4.45 16.18 2.47
N ARG A 53 4.61 17.45 2.87
CA ARG A 53 3.74 18.15 3.82
C ARG A 53 3.26 19.51 3.31
N LYS A 54 3.63 19.84 2.06
CA LYS A 54 3.11 20.99 1.32
C LYS A 54 2.65 20.49 -0.05
N TYR A 55 1.45 20.87 -0.42
CA TYR A 55 0.79 20.37 -1.62
C TYR A 55 0.19 21.54 -2.40
N LEU A 56 0.18 21.40 -3.71
CA LEU A 56 -0.64 22.22 -4.59
C LEU A 56 -2.13 21.98 -4.25
N PRO A 57 -3.01 22.98 -4.47
CA PRO A 57 -4.42 22.87 -4.08
C PRO A 57 -5.23 21.88 -4.94
N GLN A 58 -4.70 21.43 -6.06
CA GLN A 58 -5.35 20.49 -6.96
C GLN A 58 -5.46 19.09 -6.32
N ALA A 59 -6.67 18.53 -6.26
CA ALA A 59 -6.89 17.15 -5.85
C ALA A 59 -6.24 16.16 -6.82
N VAL A 60 -5.82 15.01 -6.32
CA VAL A 60 -5.32 13.93 -7.17
C VAL A 60 -6.47 13.38 -8.00
N ASN A 61 -6.25 13.20 -9.30
CA ASN A 61 -7.24 12.61 -10.19
C ASN A 61 -7.68 11.24 -9.67
N ARG A 62 -8.99 10.95 -9.73
CA ARG A 62 -9.56 9.70 -9.19
C ARG A 62 -9.04 8.46 -9.89
N ASP A 63 -8.75 8.51 -11.20
CA ASP A 63 -8.16 7.36 -11.92
C ASP A 63 -6.73 7.08 -11.40
N THR A 64 -5.95 8.14 -11.15
CA THR A 64 -4.63 8.02 -10.53
C THR A 64 -4.74 7.46 -9.10
N MET A 65 -5.71 7.94 -8.31
CA MET A 65 -5.97 7.39 -6.98
C MET A 65 -6.39 5.92 -7.05
N GLN A 66 -7.18 5.51 -8.05
CA GLN A 66 -7.56 4.11 -8.21
C GLN A 66 -6.35 3.21 -8.48
N ILE A 67 -5.37 3.67 -9.27
CA ILE A 67 -4.09 2.95 -9.48
C ILE A 67 -3.34 2.82 -8.16
N ILE A 68 -3.23 3.89 -7.38
CA ILE A 68 -2.58 3.89 -6.06
C ILE A 68 -3.24 2.90 -5.10
N LEU A 69 -4.57 2.91 -5.05
CA LEU A 69 -5.36 1.99 -4.22
C LEU A 69 -5.17 0.53 -4.65
N ASN A 70 -5.18 0.27 -5.96
CA ASN A 70 -4.94 -1.07 -6.50
C ASN A 70 -3.53 -1.57 -6.14
N CYS A 71 -2.51 -0.72 -6.18
CA CYS A 71 -1.18 -1.08 -5.69
C CYS A 71 -1.20 -1.38 -4.17
N GLY A 72 -1.96 -0.61 -3.41
CA GLY A 72 -2.14 -0.83 -1.98
C GLY A 72 -2.70 -2.20 -1.65
N ILE A 73 -3.86 -2.56 -2.20
CA ILE A 73 -4.53 -3.84 -1.92
C ILE A 73 -3.78 -5.08 -2.44
N ASN A 74 -2.77 -4.89 -3.30
CA ASN A 74 -1.84 -5.94 -3.71
C ASN A 74 -0.65 -6.11 -2.75
N ALA A 75 -0.64 -5.43 -1.61
CA ALA A 75 0.35 -5.69 -0.57
C ALA A 75 0.18 -7.10 0.03
N PRO A 76 1.28 -7.75 0.44
CA PRO A 76 1.17 -9.00 1.18
C PRO A 76 0.42 -8.76 2.48
N ASN A 77 -0.38 -9.74 2.89
CA ASN A 77 -1.14 -9.68 4.13
C ASN A 77 -1.31 -11.07 4.75
N GLY A 78 -1.50 -11.13 6.06
CA GLY A 78 -1.58 -12.36 6.80
C GLY A 78 -2.76 -13.22 6.36
N GLN A 79 -2.49 -14.46 5.92
CA GLN A 79 -3.51 -15.45 5.54
C GLN A 79 -4.50 -14.96 4.47
N ASN A 80 -4.14 -13.95 3.70
CA ASN A 80 -5.02 -13.25 2.76
C ASN A 80 -6.32 -12.73 3.42
N LYS A 81 -6.25 -12.32 4.68
CA LYS A 81 -7.41 -11.81 5.42
C LYS A 81 -7.85 -10.43 4.96
N GLN A 82 -6.95 -9.69 4.31
CA GLN A 82 -7.24 -8.32 3.83
C GLN A 82 -7.88 -7.48 4.93
N SER A 83 -7.24 -7.49 6.10
CA SER A 83 -7.75 -7.00 7.38
C SER A 83 -7.75 -5.46 7.49
N TRP A 84 -8.01 -4.79 6.39
CA TRP A 84 -8.09 -3.34 6.26
C TRP A 84 -9.41 -2.89 5.66
N GLU A 85 -9.80 -1.67 6.00
CA GLU A 85 -10.80 -0.88 5.31
C GLU A 85 -10.19 0.46 4.89
N VAL A 86 -10.50 0.90 3.68
CA VAL A 86 -9.92 2.11 3.09
C VAL A 86 -11.04 3.04 2.63
N ARG A 87 -10.95 4.32 3.00
CA ARG A 87 -11.85 5.37 2.53
C ARG A 87 -11.04 6.52 1.96
N VAL A 88 -11.41 6.98 0.79
CA VAL A 88 -10.78 8.12 0.12
C VAL A 88 -11.71 9.32 0.21
N VAL A 89 -11.18 10.42 0.68
CA VAL A 89 -11.92 11.69 0.78
C VAL A 89 -11.16 12.75 -0.01
N ASP A 90 -11.77 13.20 -1.09
CA ASP A 90 -11.36 14.35 -1.90
C ASP A 90 -12.43 15.47 -1.87
N ASN A 91 -13.43 15.33 -1.00
CA ASN A 91 -14.49 16.30 -0.79
C ASN A 91 -14.00 17.41 0.15
N PRO A 92 -13.88 18.65 -0.32
CA PRO A 92 -13.41 19.77 0.48
C PRO A 92 -14.33 20.08 1.66
N ASP A 93 -15.65 19.86 1.56
CA ASP A 93 -16.57 20.15 2.64
C ASP A 93 -16.34 19.22 3.84
N PHE A 94 -16.05 17.93 3.57
CA PHE A 94 -15.67 17.00 4.64
C PHE A 94 -14.35 17.41 5.30
N ILE A 95 -13.31 17.68 4.50
CA ILE A 95 -11.98 18.04 4.99
C ILE A 95 -12.02 19.35 5.79
N ASN A 96 -12.69 20.36 5.25
CA ASN A 96 -12.80 21.69 5.88
C ASN A 96 -13.68 21.62 7.14
N GLY A 97 -14.82 20.95 7.08
CA GLY A 97 -15.72 20.82 8.23
C GLY A 97 -15.06 20.10 9.41
N LEU A 98 -14.36 18.99 9.16
CA LEU A 98 -13.58 18.29 10.20
C LEU A 98 -12.44 19.19 10.73
N THR A 99 -11.81 19.98 9.86
CA THR A 99 -10.75 20.91 10.25
C THR A 99 -11.28 22.03 11.16
N GLU A 100 -12.49 22.53 10.93
CA GLU A 100 -13.11 23.53 11.83
C GLU A 100 -13.41 22.93 13.22
N VAL A 101 -13.78 21.65 13.30
CA VAL A 101 -13.89 20.93 14.58
C VAL A 101 -12.51 20.87 15.26
N TYR A 102 -11.46 20.50 14.51
CA TYR A 102 -10.10 20.43 15.02
C TYR A 102 -9.60 21.77 15.56
N LYS A 103 -9.85 22.88 14.84
CA LYS A 103 -9.44 24.23 15.24
C LYS A 103 -10.08 24.67 16.56
N LYS A 104 -11.34 24.32 16.80
CA LYS A 104 -12.04 24.66 18.04
C LYS A 104 -11.39 24.03 19.26
N GLU A 105 -10.93 22.78 19.14
CA GLU A 105 -10.24 22.09 20.22
C GLU A 105 -8.73 22.39 20.28
N ASN A 106 -8.16 22.92 19.18
CA ASN A 106 -6.75 23.25 19.05
C ASN A 106 -6.55 24.70 18.53
N PRO A 107 -6.88 25.72 19.34
CA PRO A 107 -6.80 27.12 18.91
C PRO A 107 -5.40 27.55 18.45
N GLN A 108 -4.36 26.95 19.01
CA GLN A 108 -2.97 27.26 18.60
C GLN A 108 -2.72 26.86 17.13
N ALA A 109 -3.20 25.68 16.73
CA ALA A 109 -3.08 25.24 15.34
C ALA A 109 -3.85 26.16 14.38
N ALA A 110 -5.00 26.68 14.81
CA ALA A 110 -5.79 27.64 14.02
C ALA A 110 -5.02 28.93 13.70
N ASN A 111 -4.09 29.31 14.56
CA ASN A 111 -3.28 30.52 14.43
C ASN A 111 -1.94 30.30 13.72
N GLU A 112 -1.60 29.06 13.33
CA GLU A 112 -0.37 28.78 12.57
C GLU A 112 -0.44 29.40 11.17
N PRO A 113 0.55 30.21 10.76
CA PRO A 113 0.59 30.76 9.41
C PRO A 113 0.55 29.66 8.33
N GLY A 114 -0.38 29.78 7.39
CA GLY A 114 -0.54 28.83 6.28
C GLY A 114 -1.26 27.54 6.63
N PHE A 115 -1.76 27.38 7.85
CA PHE A 115 -2.61 26.25 8.21
C PHE A 115 -3.97 26.35 7.51
N LYS A 116 -4.28 25.40 6.64
CA LYS A 116 -5.57 25.29 5.93
C LYS A 116 -6.38 24.11 6.44
N ASN A 117 -5.75 22.93 6.59
CA ASN A 117 -6.40 21.76 7.17
C ASN A 117 -5.42 20.88 7.98
N MET A 118 -5.99 20.05 8.85
CA MET A 118 -5.24 19.17 9.75
C MET A 118 -4.47 18.06 9.03
N PHE A 119 -4.69 17.85 7.75
CA PHE A 119 -4.02 16.84 6.92
C PHE A 119 -2.82 17.43 6.14
N ARG A 120 -2.10 18.40 6.72
CA ARG A 120 -0.97 19.09 6.07
C ARG A 120 -1.39 19.85 4.80
N ASN A 121 -2.60 20.35 4.78
CA ASN A 121 -3.20 21.05 3.65
C ASN A 121 -3.39 20.17 2.39
N ALA A 122 -3.34 18.86 2.53
CA ALA A 122 -3.56 17.94 1.42
C ALA A 122 -5.01 18.02 0.93
N PRO A 123 -5.22 18.02 -0.40
CA PRO A 123 -6.55 18.05 -0.99
C PRO A 123 -7.21 16.67 -1.07
N THR A 124 -6.44 15.59 -0.90
CA THR A 124 -6.93 14.20 -0.94
C THR A 124 -6.39 13.45 0.28
N VAL A 125 -7.26 12.77 0.99
CA VAL A 125 -6.91 12.02 2.21
C VAL A 125 -7.46 10.60 2.12
N VAL A 126 -6.60 9.63 2.40
CA VAL A 126 -6.98 8.22 2.55
C VAL A 126 -7.00 7.88 4.03
N PHE A 127 -8.12 7.36 4.50
CA PHE A 127 -8.31 6.85 5.85
C PHE A 127 -8.18 5.34 5.82
N VAL A 128 -7.34 4.78 6.69
CA VAL A 128 -7.10 3.34 6.79
C VAL A 128 -7.51 2.87 8.17
N ALA A 129 -8.44 1.93 8.21
CA ALA A 129 -8.88 1.27 9.43
C ALA A 129 -8.44 -0.20 9.41
N ASN A 130 -8.15 -0.75 10.58
CA ASN A 130 -7.76 -2.14 10.76
C ASN A 130 -8.85 -2.94 11.48
N ASP A 131 -8.95 -4.22 11.16
CA ASP A 131 -9.77 -5.18 11.92
C ASP A 131 -9.23 -5.31 13.36
N GLY A 132 -10.01 -4.86 14.33
CA GLY A 132 -9.63 -4.88 15.74
C GLY A 132 -9.58 -6.29 16.35
N ALA A 133 -10.16 -7.30 15.70
CA ALA A 133 -10.15 -8.69 16.13
C ALA A 133 -8.96 -9.50 15.64
N TYR A 134 -8.19 -8.97 14.67
CA TYR A 134 -7.02 -9.63 14.11
C TYR A 134 -5.74 -8.90 14.51
N ASP A 135 -4.91 -9.55 15.30
CA ASP A 135 -3.70 -8.97 15.90
C ASP A 135 -2.63 -8.54 14.88
N PHE A 136 -2.59 -9.16 13.70
CA PHE A 136 -1.65 -8.81 12.63
C PHE A 136 -2.19 -7.70 11.69
N SER A 137 -3.41 -7.25 11.88
CA SER A 137 -4.09 -6.28 10.99
C SER A 137 -3.35 -4.95 10.85
N GLN A 138 -2.68 -4.48 11.90
CA GLN A 138 -1.90 -3.25 11.84
C GLN A 138 -0.67 -3.38 10.93
N VAL A 139 -0.05 -4.57 10.88
CA VAL A 139 1.04 -4.86 9.94
C VAL A 139 0.53 -4.86 8.52
N ASP A 140 -0.60 -5.55 8.26
CA ASP A 140 -1.26 -5.59 6.96
C ASP A 140 -1.57 -4.16 6.46
N CYS A 141 -2.16 -3.32 7.31
CA CYS A 141 -2.42 -1.91 7.00
C CYS A 141 -1.15 -1.10 6.70
N GLY A 142 -0.07 -1.38 7.43
CA GLY A 142 1.24 -0.74 7.20
C GLY A 142 1.82 -1.10 5.84
N LEU A 143 1.74 -2.37 5.43
CA LEU A 143 2.20 -2.87 4.13
C LEU A 143 1.35 -2.26 2.99
N LEU A 144 0.02 -2.26 3.14
CA LEU A 144 -0.91 -1.60 2.23
C LEU A 144 -0.55 -0.11 2.05
N GLY A 145 -0.38 0.62 3.14
CA GLY A 145 -0.01 2.04 3.12
C GLY A 145 1.36 2.28 2.48
N GLY A 146 2.33 1.39 2.73
CA GLY A 146 3.65 1.42 2.11
C GLY A 146 3.57 1.32 0.57
N ASN A 147 2.83 0.34 0.06
CA ASN A 147 2.62 0.18 -1.39
C ASN A 147 1.91 1.40 -2.01
N MET A 148 0.87 1.94 -1.34
CA MET A 148 0.21 3.15 -1.82
C MET A 148 1.17 4.34 -1.92
N MET A 149 2.01 4.55 -0.90
CA MET A 149 2.95 5.67 -0.90
C MET A 149 4.07 5.53 -1.93
N LEU A 150 4.53 4.31 -2.19
CA LEU A 150 5.55 4.03 -3.22
C LEU A 150 5.00 4.18 -4.64
N SER A 151 3.80 3.64 -4.90
CA SER A 151 3.15 3.81 -6.21
C SER A 151 2.79 5.27 -6.50
N ALA A 152 2.33 6.02 -5.49
CA ALA A 152 2.09 7.45 -5.64
C ALA A 152 3.37 8.20 -6.03
N TRP A 153 4.48 7.91 -5.35
CA TRP A 153 5.76 8.56 -5.61
C TRP A 153 6.27 8.30 -7.03
N SER A 154 6.13 7.08 -7.54
CA SER A 154 6.50 6.74 -8.92
C SER A 154 5.70 7.50 -9.99
N MET A 155 4.53 8.03 -9.63
CA MET A 155 3.65 8.82 -10.48
C MET A 155 3.74 10.34 -10.21
N GLY A 156 4.74 10.79 -9.43
CA GLY A 156 4.91 12.20 -9.10
C GLY A 156 3.91 12.72 -8.06
N ILE A 157 3.17 11.84 -7.37
CA ILE A 157 2.24 12.20 -6.32
C ILE A 157 2.95 12.11 -4.96
N GLY A 158 2.94 13.21 -4.22
CA GLY A 158 3.45 13.28 -2.85
C GLY A 158 2.50 12.65 -1.85
N SER A 159 3.06 12.08 -0.79
CA SER A 159 2.27 11.51 0.29
C SER A 159 2.91 11.70 1.66
N CYS A 160 2.09 11.65 2.72
CA CYS A 160 2.54 11.64 4.10
C CYS A 160 1.59 10.80 4.97
N CYS A 161 2.12 9.80 5.65
CA CYS A 161 1.37 9.04 6.65
C CYS A 161 1.21 9.88 7.93
N LEU A 162 -0.02 9.98 8.44
CA LEU A 162 -0.42 10.86 9.53
C LEU A 162 -1.18 10.07 10.61
N GLY A 163 -0.59 9.96 11.80
CA GLY A 163 -1.27 9.38 12.96
C GLY A 163 -2.08 10.40 13.77
N GLY A 164 -1.67 11.69 13.77
CA GLY A 164 -2.33 12.74 14.55
C GLY A 164 -3.81 12.93 14.21
N PRO A 165 -4.17 13.11 12.93
CA PRO A 165 -5.58 13.23 12.53
C PRO A 165 -6.43 12.01 12.91
N ALA A 166 -5.92 10.80 12.70
CA ALA A 166 -6.64 9.58 13.09
C ALA A 166 -6.92 9.54 14.58
N ARG A 167 -5.92 9.85 15.40
CA ARG A 167 -6.04 9.92 16.85
C ARG A 167 -7.07 10.97 17.28
N PHE A 168 -7.00 12.17 16.71
CA PHE A 168 -8.00 13.21 16.98
C PHE A 168 -9.42 12.73 16.67
N MET A 169 -9.62 12.08 15.53
CA MET A 169 -10.95 11.60 15.13
C MET A 169 -11.48 10.48 16.03
N THR A 170 -10.60 9.67 16.62
CA THR A 170 -11.00 8.60 17.55
C THR A 170 -11.22 9.10 18.97
N ASP A 171 -10.47 10.10 19.40
CA ASP A 171 -10.47 10.54 20.80
C ASP A 171 -11.45 11.71 21.06
N SER A 172 -11.74 12.53 20.04
CA SER A 172 -12.61 13.70 20.17
C SER A 172 -14.09 13.34 19.91
N PRO A 173 -14.99 13.50 20.90
CA PRO A 173 -16.42 13.35 20.67
C PRO A 173 -16.98 14.30 19.60
N ALA A 174 -16.38 15.49 19.43
CA ALA A 174 -16.81 16.46 18.43
C ALA A 174 -16.52 15.97 16.99
N ALA A 175 -15.56 15.06 16.79
CA ALA A 175 -15.24 14.46 15.50
C ALA A 175 -16.06 13.19 15.20
N ALA A 176 -16.86 12.69 16.14
CA ALA A 176 -17.59 11.41 16.02
C ALA A 176 -18.46 11.31 14.77
N GLU A 177 -19.16 12.41 14.40
CA GLU A 177 -19.99 12.44 13.19
C GLU A 177 -19.18 12.30 11.90
N TYR A 178 -17.94 12.80 11.87
CA TYR A 178 -17.03 12.63 10.75
C TYR A 178 -16.48 11.21 10.69
N LEU A 179 -16.14 10.62 11.83
CA LEU A 179 -15.72 9.23 11.90
C LEU A 179 -16.85 8.29 11.42
N LYS A 180 -18.11 8.54 11.85
CA LYS A 180 -19.29 7.79 11.41
C LYS A 180 -19.52 7.90 9.89
N LYS A 181 -19.28 9.07 9.29
CA LYS A 181 -19.40 9.26 7.84
C LYS A 181 -18.41 8.44 7.02
N LEU A 182 -17.31 7.97 7.61
CA LEU A 182 -16.38 7.05 6.94
C LEU A 182 -16.95 5.65 6.79
N ASP A 183 -18.02 5.33 7.51
CA ASP A 183 -18.78 4.08 7.39
C ASP A 183 -17.90 2.83 7.39
N PHE A 184 -17.04 2.73 8.40
CA PHE A 184 -16.26 1.50 8.62
C PHE A 184 -17.15 0.42 9.23
N PRO A 185 -16.99 -0.85 8.82
CA PRO A 185 -17.71 -1.95 9.44
C PRO A 185 -17.46 -2.05 10.94
N GLU A 186 -18.39 -2.64 11.67
CA GLU A 186 -18.23 -2.93 13.09
C GLU A 186 -16.94 -3.73 13.35
N GLY A 187 -16.22 -3.39 14.41
CA GLY A 187 -14.95 -4.01 14.76
C GLY A 187 -13.73 -3.36 14.12
N TYR A 188 -13.91 -2.57 13.03
CA TYR A 188 -12.79 -1.82 12.43
C TYR A 188 -12.51 -0.52 13.18
N LYS A 189 -11.21 -0.21 13.32
CA LYS A 189 -10.74 1.00 14.02
C LYS A 189 -9.85 1.83 13.12
N LEU A 190 -10.14 3.13 13.02
CA LEU A 190 -9.29 4.05 12.28
C LEU A 190 -7.87 4.04 12.86
N LEU A 191 -6.89 3.66 12.02
CA LEU A 191 -5.50 3.46 12.44
C LEU A 191 -4.61 4.65 12.09
N PHE A 192 -4.66 5.08 10.83
CA PHE A 192 -3.92 6.24 10.33
C PHE A 192 -4.59 6.84 9.09
N CYS A 193 -4.14 8.05 8.73
CA CYS A 193 -4.50 8.67 7.47
C CYS A 193 -3.25 8.78 6.57
N ILE A 194 -3.45 8.84 5.27
CA ILE A 194 -2.39 9.20 4.32
C ILE A 194 -2.87 10.42 3.53
N ALA A 195 -2.14 11.52 3.65
CA ALA A 195 -2.32 12.69 2.83
C ALA A 195 -1.71 12.45 1.44
N PHE A 196 -2.42 12.81 0.37
CA PHE A 196 -1.95 12.75 -1.01
C PHE A 196 -2.18 14.09 -1.72
N GLY A 197 -1.28 14.43 -2.65
CA GLY A 197 -1.40 15.62 -3.48
C GLY A 197 -0.16 15.83 -4.33
N TYR A 198 -0.22 16.77 -5.25
CA TYR A 198 0.96 17.19 -6.03
C TYR A 198 1.92 17.93 -5.11
N PRO A 199 3.22 17.55 -5.05
CA PRO A 199 4.20 18.16 -4.15
C PRO A 199 4.40 19.66 -4.44
N ASP A 200 4.43 20.47 -3.38
CA ASP A 200 4.84 21.88 -3.39
C ASP A 200 6.06 22.11 -2.48
N GLU A 201 6.88 21.08 -2.33
CA GLU A 201 8.15 21.11 -1.62
C GLU A 201 9.06 19.97 -2.09
N THR A 202 10.38 20.14 -1.88
CA THR A 202 11.38 19.11 -2.12
C THR A 202 12.23 18.92 -0.86
N PRO A 203 11.72 18.15 0.13
CA PRO A 203 12.41 17.98 1.40
C PRO A 203 13.64 17.11 1.27
N ALA A 204 14.73 17.47 1.96
CA ALA A 204 15.95 16.69 2.01
C ALA A 204 15.71 15.31 2.69
N ALA A 205 16.52 14.34 2.31
CA ALA A 205 16.55 13.03 2.96
C ALA A 205 17.01 13.19 4.42
N LYS A 206 16.27 12.58 5.35
CA LYS A 206 16.71 12.49 6.74
C LYS A 206 17.65 11.29 6.92
N PRO A 207 18.68 11.39 7.78
CA PRO A 207 19.59 10.29 8.03
C PRO A 207 18.87 9.05 8.56
N ARG A 208 19.41 7.88 8.25
CA ARG A 208 18.96 6.59 8.78
C ARG A 208 20.05 5.97 9.63
N ASN A 209 19.66 5.32 10.72
CA ASN A 209 20.60 4.64 11.60
C ASN A 209 20.84 3.20 11.11
N ALA A 210 21.87 3.01 10.30
CA ALA A 210 22.24 1.71 9.77
C ALA A 210 22.69 0.71 10.85
N ALA A 211 23.16 1.20 12.02
CA ALA A 211 23.57 0.32 13.13
C ALA A 211 22.40 -0.48 13.75
N LYS A 212 21.15 -0.14 13.42
CA LYS A 212 19.97 -0.92 13.83
C LYS A 212 19.74 -2.16 12.96
N VAL A 213 20.50 -2.34 11.89
CA VAL A 213 20.41 -3.49 10.98
C VAL A 213 21.73 -4.25 11.04
N ARG A 214 21.69 -5.54 11.38
CA ARG A 214 22.87 -6.39 11.45
C ARG A 214 22.55 -7.83 11.03
N PHE A 215 23.54 -8.52 10.49
CA PHE A 215 23.52 -9.96 10.30
C PHE A 215 23.80 -10.65 11.65
N ILE A 216 23.14 -11.75 11.89
CA ILE A 216 23.42 -12.64 13.02
C ILE A 216 24.07 -13.88 12.40
N GLU A 217 25.28 -14.20 12.87
CA GLU A 217 26.07 -15.37 12.47
C GLU A 217 25.84 -16.55 13.44
#